data_85313b512951f40d89f347dcf84ee9df
#
_entry.id   85313b512951f40d89f347dcf84ee9df
#
_cell.length_a   1.000
_cell.length_b   1.000
_cell.length_c   1.000
_cell.angle_alpha   90.00
_cell.angle_beta   90.00
_cell.angle_gamma   90.00
#
_symmetry.space_group_name_H-M   'P 1'
#
loop_
_entity.id
_entity.type
_entity.pdbx_description
1 polymer ?
#
loop_
_entity_poly.entity_id
_entity_poly.type
_entity_poly.pdbx_seq_one_letter_code
_entity_poly.pdbx_strand_id
1 'polypeptide(L)'
;MKRRQFIQAGLAVAGSFSLGRDFWKRAYAAPAVPGASPYGELIGPDENGLFLPPGFTSRKIAEAYSPVKLADGGESSYLWHRASDGGAVIPQDDGGWIYVSNSEIPIIADECQDDPGSEMCGEQGGVGAVRFDADGNVVDAYPVLQGTNNNCAGGLTPWGTWLSCEENFFGFVYECDPTGLNQPIRLAAMGQFSHEAAAVDPVGKAIYLTEDQGDGAFYRFRPTIWPDDDRPNLALGVLEVAVVGDNPPIRVPYGEAIRDAFAQAGVDFDDFDPTGILGEVTETEPGQVVWRPILNPLGLPIECRYQVPTAAVFDGGEGCWYDSGLVYFTC
;
A
#
# COMPACT_ATOMS: atom_id res chain seq x y z
N MET A 1 28.12 -11.36 -12.62
CA MET A 1 27.71 -9.94 -12.73
C MET A 1 26.85 -9.63 -11.54
N LYS A 2 27.19 -8.63 -10.72
CA LYS A 2 26.39 -8.31 -9.51
C LYS A 2 25.05 -7.71 -9.95
N ARG A 3 23.94 -8.02 -9.26
CA ARG A 3 22.56 -7.57 -9.55
C ARG A 3 22.48 -6.06 -9.87
N ARG A 4 23.25 -5.25 -9.14
CA ARG A 4 23.37 -3.80 -9.33
C ARG A 4 24.00 -3.41 -10.69
N GLN A 5 24.96 -4.20 -11.18
CA GLN A 5 25.62 -3.99 -12.48
C GLN A 5 24.73 -4.41 -13.65
N PHE A 6 23.85 -5.39 -13.45
CA PHE A 6 22.85 -5.79 -14.44
C PHE A 6 21.80 -4.71 -14.62
N ILE A 7 21.30 -4.12 -13.52
CA ILE A 7 20.34 -3.02 -13.54
C ILE A 7 20.96 -1.75 -14.15
N GLN A 8 22.22 -1.41 -13.81
CA GLN A 8 22.93 -0.26 -14.39
C GLN A 8 23.27 -0.45 -15.88
N ALA A 9 23.56 -1.66 -16.32
CA ALA A 9 23.75 -1.95 -17.75
C ALA A 9 22.41 -1.89 -18.52
N GLY A 10 21.28 -2.26 -17.88
CA GLY A 10 19.95 -2.11 -18.45
C GLY A 10 19.55 -0.65 -18.67
N LEU A 11 19.88 0.24 -17.72
CA LEU A 11 19.61 1.68 -17.81
C LEU A 11 20.46 2.41 -18.89
N ALA A 12 21.68 1.97 -19.14
CA ALA A 12 22.53 2.55 -20.18
C ALA A 12 22.06 2.22 -21.62
N VAL A 13 21.24 1.20 -21.79
CA VAL A 13 20.66 0.77 -23.09
C VAL A 13 19.24 1.32 -23.29
N ALA A 14 18.57 1.78 -22.23
CA ALA A 14 17.18 2.27 -22.29
C ALA A 14 17.00 3.63 -23.02
N GLY A 15 18.07 4.22 -23.52
CA GLY A 15 18.01 5.48 -24.32
C GLY A 15 17.47 5.34 -25.72
N SER A 16 17.19 4.13 -26.27
CA SER A 16 16.80 4.00 -27.68
C SER A 16 16.11 2.70 -28.11
N PHE A 17 15.71 1.80 -27.23
CA PHE A 17 14.97 0.60 -27.65
C PHE A 17 13.81 0.32 -26.71
N SER A 18 12.60 0.31 -27.26
CA SER A 18 11.50 -0.45 -26.70
C SER A 18 11.94 -1.90 -26.61
N LEU A 19 12.44 -2.30 -25.45
CA LEU A 19 12.71 -3.71 -25.18
C LEU A 19 11.36 -4.42 -25.28
N GLY A 20 11.23 -5.28 -26.27
CA GLY A 20 9.96 -5.91 -26.59
C GLY A 20 9.44 -6.76 -25.42
N ARG A 21 8.14 -7.04 -25.45
CA ARG A 21 7.37 -7.88 -24.51
C ARG A 21 8.12 -9.15 -24.05
N ASP A 22 8.91 -9.76 -24.91
CA ASP A 22 9.67 -10.98 -24.60
C ASP A 22 10.89 -10.75 -23.69
N PHE A 23 11.45 -9.55 -23.68
CA PHE A 23 12.52 -9.21 -22.73
C PHE A 23 11.97 -9.14 -21.31
N TRP A 24 10.87 -8.42 -21.11
CA TRP A 24 10.24 -8.30 -19.81
C TRP A 24 9.70 -9.63 -19.31
N LYS A 25 9.05 -10.42 -20.16
CA LYS A 25 8.65 -11.80 -19.82
C LYS A 25 9.83 -12.66 -19.35
N ARG A 26 10.99 -12.53 -19.98
CA ARG A 26 12.19 -13.26 -19.56
C ARG A 26 12.82 -12.71 -18.29
N ALA A 27 12.77 -11.40 -18.08
CA ALA A 27 13.28 -10.77 -16.87
C ALA A 27 12.46 -11.15 -15.63
N TYR A 28 11.13 -11.23 -15.77
CA TYR A 28 10.22 -11.59 -14.68
C TYR A 28 9.96 -13.10 -14.54
N ALA A 29 10.11 -13.87 -15.63
CA ALA A 29 9.91 -15.32 -15.59
C ALA A 29 11.19 -16.12 -15.32
N ALA A 30 12.33 -15.47 -15.11
CA ALA A 30 13.52 -16.17 -14.65
C ALA A 30 13.29 -16.63 -13.20
N PRO A 31 13.20 -17.96 -12.94
CA PRO A 31 13.04 -18.42 -11.57
C PRO A 31 14.21 -17.90 -10.73
N ALA A 32 13.92 -17.54 -9.48
CA ALA A 32 14.97 -17.23 -8.53
C ALA A 32 16.00 -18.37 -8.52
N VAL A 33 17.23 -18.07 -8.84
CA VAL A 33 18.28 -19.10 -8.82
C VAL A 33 18.59 -19.38 -7.35
N PRO A 34 18.28 -20.57 -6.82
CA PRO A 34 18.66 -20.92 -5.47
C PRO A 34 20.18 -20.77 -5.33
N GLY A 35 20.60 -20.01 -4.39
CA GLY A 35 22.02 -19.79 -4.06
C GLY A 35 22.22 -19.80 -2.56
N ALA A 36 23.44 -20.02 -2.13
CA ALA A 36 23.77 -19.88 -0.72
C ALA A 36 23.46 -18.44 -0.26
N SER A 37 22.83 -18.30 0.89
CA SER A 37 22.60 -17.00 1.53
C SER A 37 23.94 -16.28 1.73
N PRO A 38 24.07 -14.97 1.43
CA PRO A 38 25.27 -14.20 1.71
C PRO A 38 25.56 -14.10 3.22
N TYR A 39 24.59 -14.42 4.06
CA TYR A 39 24.66 -14.40 5.52
C TYR A 39 24.92 -15.79 6.14
N GLY A 40 24.97 -16.85 5.33
CA GLY A 40 25.10 -18.23 5.78
C GLY A 40 23.78 -18.95 5.97
N GLU A 41 23.87 -20.18 6.51
CA GLU A 41 22.68 -20.99 6.79
C GLU A 41 21.98 -20.48 8.07
N LEU A 42 20.66 -20.66 8.11
CA LEU A 42 19.86 -20.37 9.31
C LEU A 42 20.16 -21.40 10.39
N ILE A 43 20.48 -20.95 11.57
CA ILE A 43 20.67 -21.73 12.78
C ILE A 43 19.64 -21.31 13.84
N GLY A 44 19.27 -22.18 14.72
CA GLY A 44 18.34 -21.85 15.78
C GLY A 44 17.45 -23.03 16.19
N PRO A 45 16.31 -22.77 16.82
CA PRO A 45 15.80 -21.42 17.15
C PRO A 45 16.59 -20.76 18.28
N ASP A 46 16.62 -19.41 18.28
CA ASP A 46 17.11 -18.61 19.39
C ASP A 46 16.08 -18.56 20.56
N GLU A 47 16.35 -17.73 21.58
CA GLU A 47 15.45 -17.59 22.74
C GLU A 47 14.06 -17.00 22.40
N ASN A 48 13.93 -16.32 21.23
CA ASN A 48 12.67 -15.77 20.72
C ASN A 48 12.00 -16.70 19.68
N GLY A 49 12.55 -17.89 19.45
CA GLY A 49 12.01 -18.87 18.51
C GLY A 49 12.39 -18.62 17.04
N LEU A 50 13.35 -17.72 16.76
CA LEU A 50 13.74 -17.36 15.41
C LEU A 50 14.96 -18.16 14.94
N PHE A 51 14.95 -18.56 13.66
CA PHE A 51 16.09 -19.12 12.98
C PHE A 51 16.87 -18.00 12.30
N LEU A 52 18.11 -17.76 12.70
CA LEU A 52 18.93 -16.64 12.30
C LEU A 52 20.25 -17.09 11.69
N PRO A 53 20.85 -16.34 10.75
CA PRO A 53 22.22 -16.60 10.29
C PRO A 53 23.24 -16.37 11.40
N PRO A 54 24.46 -16.95 11.31
CA PRO A 54 25.53 -16.70 12.27
C PRO A 54 25.82 -15.21 12.43
N GLY A 55 25.93 -14.73 13.68
CA GLY A 55 26.18 -13.34 14.02
C GLY A 55 24.95 -12.43 14.07
N PHE A 56 23.77 -12.96 13.76
CA PHE A 56 22.52 -12.26 14.00
C PHE A 56 21.93 -12.63 15.36
N THR A 57 21.29 -11.66 15.99
CA THR A 57 20.57 -11.83 17.26
C THR A 57 19.20 -11.19 17.14
N SER A 58 18.23 -11.65 17.93
CA SER A 58 16.92 -11.02 18.03
C SER A 58 16.64 -10.50 19.44
N ARG A 59 15.75 -9.54 19.53
CA ARG A 59 15.16 -9.13 20.80
C ARG A 59 13.70 -8.73 20.60
N LYS A 60 12.85 -9.06 21.55
CA LYS A 60 11.47 -8.59 21.58
C LYS A 60 11.46 -7.12 22.06
N ILE A 61 10.91 -6.22 21.25
CA ILE A 61 10.82 -4.79 21.55
C ILE A 61 9.51 -4.46 22.22
N ALA A 62 8.39 -4.98 21.68
CA ALA A 62 7.05 -4.68 22.13
C ALA A 62 6.20 -5.96 22.18
N GLU A 63 5.12 -5.89 22.93
CA GLU A 63 4.12 -6.95 23.06
C GLU A 63 2.75 -6.30 23.12
N ALA A 64 1.77 -6.87 22.39
CA ALA A 64 0.43 -6.35 22.36
C ALA A 64 -0.14 -6.13 23.77
N TYR A 65 -0.85 -5.05 23.96
CA TYR A 65 -1.49 -4.64 25.24
C TYR A 65 -0.52 -4.36 26.40
N SER A 66 0.77 -4.30 26.12
CA SER A 66 1.80 -4.05 27.13
C SER A 66 2.51 -2.71 26.85
N PRO A 67 2.95 -1.99 27.89
CA PRO A 67 3.81 -0.84 27.70
C PRO A 67 5.15 -1.29 27.13
N VAL A 68 5.76 -0.45 26.32
CA VAL A 68 7.10 -0.71 25.76
C VAL A 68 8.15 -0.31 26.80
N LYS A 69 9.11 -1.20 27.06
CA LYS A 69 10.20 -0.96 28.01
C LYS A 69 11.22 0.02 27.41
N LEU A 70 11.57 1.04 28.18
CA LEU A 70 12.52 2.07 27.81
C LEU A 70 13.91 1.77 28.36
N ALA A 71 14.95 2.30 27.71
CA ALA A 71 16.34 2.07 28.08
C ALA A 71 16.74 2.65 29.45
N ASP A 72 16.01 3.67 29.93
CA ASP A 72 16.21 4.24 31.26
C ASP A 72 15.61 3.39 32.39
N GLY A 73 14.97 2.27 32.06
CA GLY A 73 14.29 1.37 32.98
C GLY A 73 12.83 1.73 33.23
N GLY A 74 12.31 2.77 32.55
CA GLY A 74 10.89 3.15 32.55
C GLY A 74 10.09 2.35 31.54
N GLU A 75 8.84 2.75 31.40
CA GLU A 75 7.87 2.19 30.46
C GLU A 75 7.13 3.31 29.72
N SER A 76 6.75 3.07 28.47
CA SER A 76 5.92 4.02 27.72
C SER A 76 4.53 4.13 28.34
N SER A 77 3.88 5.26 28.16
CA SER A 77 2.46 5.41 28.47
C SER A 77 1.54 4.76 27.43
N TYR A 78 2.08 4.42 26.28
CA TYR A 78 1.38 3.77 25.19
C TYR A 78 1.46 2.26 25.34
N LEU A 79 0.30 1.60 25.32
CA LEU A 79 0.21 0.16 25.23
C LEU A 79 0.35 -0.22 23.75
N TRP A 80 1.31 -1.08 23.45
CA TRP A 80 1.53 -1.49 22.07
C TRP A 80 0.29 -2.16 21.50
N HIS A 81 -0.09 -1.78 20.29
CA HIS A 81 -1.26 -2.34 19.62
C HIS A 81 -1.06 -3.82 19.24
N ARG A 82 -2.15 -4.54 19.13
CA ARG A 82 -2.18 -5.86 18.50
C ARG A 82 -2.25 -5.76 16.98
N ALA A 83 -2.19 -6.89 16.28
CA ALA A 83 -2.27 -6.99 14.83
C ALA A 83 -1.32 -5.99 14.15
N SER A 84 -0.05 -6.01 14.59
CA SER A 84 0.99 -5.20 13.94
C SER A 84 1.17 -5.68 12.51
N ASP A 85 1.03 -4.76 11.58
CA ASP A 85 1.16 -5.01 10.15
C ASP A 85 2.20 -4.09 9.51
N GLY A 86 1.92 -3.50 8.34
CA GLY A 86 2.86 -2.69 7.59
C GLY A 86 3.55 -1.62 8.42
N GLY A 87 4.83 -1.42 8.13
CA GLY A 87 5.65 -0.50 8.89
C GLY A 87 6.92 -0.07 8.16
N ALA A 88 7.60 0.92 8.72
CA ALA A 88 8.85 1.44 8.18
C ALA A 88 9.80 1.91 9.26
N VAL A 89 11.09 1.92 8.91
CA VAL A 89 12.13 2.55 9.72
C VAL A 89 12.51 3.89 9.10
N ILE A 90 12.38 4.95 9.88
CA ILE A 90 12.60 6.33 9.44
C ILE A 90 13.81 6.89 10.20
N PRO A 91 14.97 7.11 9.53
CA PRO A 91 16.15 7.71 10.14
C PRO A 91 15.86 9.11 10.70
N GLN A 92 16.53 9.47 11.78
CA GLN A 92 16.45 10.76 12.42
C GLN A 92 17.80 11.49 12.38
N ASP A 93 17.78 12.81 12.46
CA ASP A 93 18.98 13.66 12.37
C ASP A 93 19.99 13.42 13.50
N ASP A 94 19.54 12.89 14.63
CA ASP A 94 20.39 12.55 15.79
C ASP A 94 21.10 11.19 15.65
N GLY A 95 20.96 10.53 14.50
CA GLY A 95 21.51 9.21 14.22
C GLY A 95 20.66 8.04 14.73
N GLY A 96 19.60 8.32 15.46
CA GLY A 96 18.58 7.33 15.84
C GLY A 96 17.57 7.10 14.72
N TRP A 97 16.51 6.37 15.01
CA TRP A 97 15.42 6.12 14.07
C TRP A 97 14.08 5.94 14.77
N ILE A 98 13.01 6.06 14.01
CA ILE A 98 11.66 5.72 14.45
C ILE A 98 11.19 4.53 13.61
N TYR A 99 10.68 3.50 14.26
CA TYR A 99 9.90 2.43 13.63
C TYR A 99 8.44 2.73 13.80
N VAL A 100 7.70 2.81 12.70
CA VAL A 100 6.24 2.90 12.69
C VAL A 100 5.64 1.56 12.33
N SER A 101 4.49 1.24 12.92
CA SER A 101 3.75 0.01 12.66
C SER A 101 2.26 0.30 12.63
N ASN A 102 1.60 -0.13 11.58
CA ASN A 102 0.15 -0.13 11.48
C ASN A 102 -0.47 -1.13 12.46
N SER A 103 -1.70 -0.87 12.83
CA SER A 103 -2.56 -1.76 13.60
C SER A 103 -3.74 -2.17 12.73
N GLU A 104 -3.71 -3.39 12.23
CA GLU A 104 -4.74 -3.96 11.38
C GLU A 104 -5.92 -4.46 12.23
N ILE A 105 -6.63 -3.51 12.83
CA ILE A 105 -7.80 -3.79 13.68
C ILE A 105 -9.04 -3.26 12.98
N PRO A 106 -9.97 -4.14 12.54
CA PRO A 106 -11.24 -3.72 11.97
C PRO A 106 -12.16 -3.16 13.07
N ILE A 107 -12.95 -2.15 12.73
CA ILE A 107 -14.04 -1.69 13.59
C ILE A 107 -15.21 -2.68 13.44
N ILE A 108 -15.38 -3.54 14.43
CA ILE A 108 -16.43 -4.56 14.46
C ILE A 108 -17.62 -4.03 15.26
N ALA A 109 -18.47 -3.21 14.64
CA ALA A 109 -19.60 -2.59 15.31
C ALA A 109 -20.66 -3.61 15.79
N ASP A 110 -20.87 -4.69 15.03
CA ASP A 110 -21.92 -5.67 15.31
C ASP A 110 -21.54 -6.64 16.45
N GLU A 111 -20.27 -7.04 16.54
CA GLU A 111 -19.81 -7.91 17.65
C GLU A 111 -19.91 -7.23 19.01
N CYS A 112 -19.76 -5.90 19.05
CA CYS A 112 -19.90 -5.13 20.28
C CYS A 112 -21.36 -4.99 20.75
N GLN A 113 -22.34 -5.20 19.88
CA GLN A 113 -23.75 -5.25 20.27
C GLN A 113 -24.11 -6.58 20.91
N ASP A 114 -23.52 -7.67 20.42
CA ASP A 114 -23.79 -9.03 20.90
C ASP A 114 -22.97 -9.40 22.14
N ASP A 115 -21.75 -8.91 22.27
CA ASP A 115 -20.89 -9.05 23.47
C ASP A 115 -20.19 -7.72 23.84
N PRO A 116 -20.85 -6.82 24.57
CA PRO A 116 -20.26 -5.57 25.03
C PRO A 116 -19.03 -5.72 25.96
N GLY A 117 -18.77 -6.94 26.44
CA GLY A 117 -17.62 -7.28 27.27
C GLY A 117 -16.45 -7.88 26.52
N SER A 118 -16.56 -8.04 25.21
CA SER A 118 -15.46 -8.53 24.37
C SER A 118 -14.27 -7.59 24.45
N GLU A 119 -13.06 -8.13 24.60
CA GLU A 119 -11.81 -7.34 24.59
C GLU A 119 -11.59 -6.62 23.26
N MET A 120 -12.30 -7.02 22.22
CA MET A 120 -12.25 -6.41 20.89
C MET A 120 -13.17 -5.20 20.73
N CYS A 121 -14.07 -4.99 21.69
CA CYS A 121 -15.00 -3.85 21.66
C CYS A 121 -14.30 -2.53 21.93
N GLY A 122 -14.39 -1.62 20.96
CA GLY A 122 -13.80 -0.29 21.06
C GLY A 122 -12.34 -0.19 20.62
N GLU A 123 -11.73 -1.31 20.20
CA GLU A 123 -10.45 -1.25 19.51
C GLU A 123 -10.61 -0.68 18.12
N GLN A 124 -9.58 0.00 17.65
CA GLN A 124 -9.55 0.70 16.37
C GLN A 124 -8.16 0.56 15.76
N GLY A 125 -8.11 0.62 14.44
CA GLY A 125 -6.87 0.72 13.70
C GLY A 125 -6.12 2.01 14.03
N GLY A 126 -4.90 2.07 13.55
CA GLY A 126 -4.01 3.21 13.76
C GLY A 126 -2.57 2.93 13.39
N VAL A 127 -1.69 3.77 13.91
CA VAL A 127 -0.24 3.65 13.75
C VAL A 127 0.42 3.89 15.09
N GLY A 128 1.23 2.95 15.56
CA GLY A 128 2.14 3.11 16.69
C GLY A 128 3.56 3.40 16.24
N ALA A 129 4.33 4.04 17.10
CA ALA A 129 5.75 4.29 16.87
C ALA A 129 6.62 3.86 18.05
N VAL A 130 7.81 3.36 17.75
CA VAL A 130 8.91 3.16 18.69
C VAL A 130 10.09 3.99 18.24
N ARG A 131 10.59 4.87 19.10
CA ARG A 131 11.78 5.66 18.86
C ARG A 131 13.01 4.99 19.44
N PHE A 132 14.07 4.93 18.65
CA PHE A 132 15.38 4.40 19.01
C PHE A 132 16.44 5.51 18.97
N ASP A 133 17.42 5.45 19.88
CA ASP A 133 18.64 6.23 19.76
C ASP A 133 19.62 5.62 18.75
N ALA A 134 20.79 6.27 18.57
CA ALA A 134 21.82 5.82 17.63
C ALA A 134 22.45 4.45 18.00
N ASP A 135 22.35 4.02 19.24
CA ASP A 135 22.85 2.74 19.74
C ASP A 135 21.76 1.64 19.66
N GLY A 136 20.56 1.98 19.22
CA GLY A 136 19.44 1.06 19.08
C GLY A 136 18.68 0.81 20.38
N ASN A 137 18.83 1.66 21.37
CA ASN A 137 18.06 1.59 22.59
C ASN A 137 16.68 2.24 22.38
N VAL A 138 15.64 1.66 22.97
CA VAL A 138 14.29 2.23 22.93
C VAL A 138 14.22 3.43 23.87
N VAL A 139 13.95 4.60 23.34
CA VAL A 139 13.85 5.83 24.11
C VAL A 139 12.44 6.33 24.32
N ASP A 140 11.50 5.92 23.44
CA ASP A 140 10.08 6.25 23.59
C ASP A 140 9.20 5.30 22.75
N ALA A 141 7.90 5.24 23.09
CA ALA A 141 6.86 4.63 22.25
C ALA A 141 5.54 5.38 22.45
N TYR A 142 4.86 5.67 21.33
CA TYR A 142 3.68 6.54 21.33
C TYR A 142 2.77 6.25 20.13
N PRO A 143 1.47 6.63 20.19
CA PRO A 143 0.57 6.54 19.05
C PRO A 143 0.84 7.69 18.06
N VAL A 144 0.78 7.40 16.78
CA VAL A 144 0.91 8.37 15.68
C VAL A 144 -0.44 8.65 15.03
N LEU A 145 -1.23 7.61 14.83
CA LEU A 145 -2.59 7.68 14.28
C LEU A 145 -3.49 6.79 15.14
N GLN A 146 -4.69 7.25 15.43
CA GLN A 146 -5.69 6.51 16.19
C GLN A 146 -7.09 6.73 15.62
N GLY A 147 -7.99 5.79 15.82
CA GLY A 147 -9.39 5.94 15.46
C GLY A 147 -9.70 5.65 13.99
N THR A 148 -8.86 4.87 13.34
CA THR A 148 -9.01 4.40 11.97
C THR A 148 -9.43 2.93 11.93
N ASN A 149 -9.62 2.38 10.74
CA ASN A 149 -10.22 1.07 10.55
C ASN A 149 -9.35 0.19 9.68
N ASN A 150 -8.80 -0.89 10.25
CA ASN A 150 -8.05 -1.91 9.53
C ASN A 150 -6.85 -1.33 8.75
N ASN A 151 -5.90 -0.71 9.48
CA ASN A 151 -4.69 -0.20 8.84
C ASN A 151 -3.73 -1.35 8.56
N CYS A 152 -3.70 -1.81 7.29
CA CYS A 152 -2.88 -2.94 6.86
C CYS A 152 -1.48 -2.48 6.46
N ALA A 153 -1.20 -2.28 5.19
CA ALA A 153 0.10 -1.84 4.72
C ALA A 153 0.18 -0.31 4.48
N GLY A 154 1.04 0.11 3.61
CA GLY A 154 1.25 1.54 3.32
C GLY A 154 2.53 1.80 2.57
N GLY A 155 3.16 2.97 2.81
CA GLY A 155 4.39 3.32 2.14
C GLY A 155 5.19 4.44 2.81
N LEU A 156 6.51 4.25 2.85
CA LEU A 156 7.43 5.30 3.29
C LEU A 156 7.59 6.36 2.21
N THR A 157 7.45 7.63 2.57
CA THR A 157 7.69 8.73 1.65
C THR A 157 9.17 9.14 1.63
N PRO A 158 9.67 9.68 0.50
CA PRO A 158 11.04 10.21 0.44
C PRO A 158 11.29 11.40 1.37
N TRP A 159 10.25 12.07 1.85
CA TRP A 159 10.31 13.19 2.81
C TRP A 159 10.09 12.78 4.25
N GLY A 160 10.11 11.47 4.55
CA GLY A 160 10.16 10.93 5.91
C GLY A 160 8.82 10.84 6.64
N THR A 161 7.68 10.87 5.92
CA THR A 161 6.37 10.54 6.49
C THR A 161 5.95 9.11 6.13
N TRP A 162 5.01 8.55 6.88
CA TRP A 162 4.39 7.26 6.61
C TRP A 162 3.01 7.44 6.00
N LEU A 163 2.74 6.77 4.89
CA LEU A 163 1.40 6.64 4.33
C LEU A 163 0.79 5.36 4.89
N SER A 164 -0.20 5.49 5.76
CA SER A 164 -0.93 4.36 6.34
C SER A 164 -2.22 4.13 5.56
N CYS A 165 -2.46 2.91 5.14
CA CYS A 165 -3.57 2.50 4.29
C CYS A 165 -4.64 1.79 5.13
N GLU A 166 -5.91 2.24 5.02
CA GLU A 166 -7.06 1.53 5.58
C GLU A 166 -7.55 0.49 4.58
N GLU A 167 -7.37 -0.79 4.88
CA GLU A 167 -7.84 -1.92 4.07
C GLU A 167 -9.29 -2.28 4.45
N ASN A 168 -10.19 -1.44 4.06
CA ASN A 168 -11.62 -1.66 4.17
C ASN A 168 -12.38 -0.93 3.08
N PHE A 169 -13.64 -1.30 2.86
CA PHE A 169 -14.47 -0.80 1.76
C PHE A 169 -14.59 0.73 1.69
N PHE A 170 -14.48 1.42 2.83
CA PHE A 170 -14.55 2.87 2.96
C PHE A 170 -13.21 3.48 3.36
N GLY A 171 -12.13 2.73 3.14
CA GLY A 171 -10.79 3.07 3.57
C GLY A 171 -10.19 4.29 2.87
N PHE A 172 -9.30 4.97 3.57
CA PHE A 172 -8.51 6.09 3.08
C PHE A 172 -7.03 5.87 3.39
N VAL A 173 -6.20 6.62 2.69
CA VAL A 173 -4.78 6.76 3.06
C VAL A 173 -4.63 7.93 4.02
N TYR A 174 -3.77 7.78 5.02
CA TYR A 174 -3.39 8.82 5.97
C TYR A 174 -1.89 9.11 5.87
N GLU A 175 -1.53 10.39 5.69
CA GLU A 175 -0.13 10.82 5.84
C GLU A 175 0.15 11.09 7.31
N CYS A 176 1.13 10.37 7.87
CA CYS A 176 1.49 10.37 9.27
C CYS A 176 2.90 10.91 9.47
N ASP A 177 3.06 11.90 10.35
CA ASP A 177 4.36 12.32 10.88
C ASP A 177 4.83 11.26 11.89
N PRO A 178 5.96 10.56 11.63
CA PRO A 178 6.42 9.49 12.51
C PRO A 178 6.81 9.97 13.89
N THR A 179 7.07 11.28 14.08
CA THR A 179 7.37 11.86 15.39
C THR A 179 6.16 12.02 16.29
N GLY A 180 4.94 11.92 15.74
CA GLY A 180 3.69 12.15 16.46
C GLY A 180 3.43 13.62 16.82
N LEU A 181 4.27 14.55 16.36
CA LEU A 181 4.13 15.98 16.69
C LEU A 181 3.07 16.68 15.85
N ASN A 182 2.85 16.21 14.62
CA ASN A 182 1.82 16.75 13.74
C ASN A 182 0.65 15.77 13.64
N GLN A 183 -0.55 16.34 13.50
CA GLN A 183 -1.75 15.51 13.31
C GLN A 183 -1.71 14.80 11.96
N PRO A 184 -2.12 13.53 11.88
CA PRO A 184 -2.24 12.80 10.63
C PRO A 184 -3.24 13.46 9.67
N ILE A 185 -2.98 13.38 8.39
CA ILE A 185 -3.81 14.00 7.35
C ILE A 185 -4.49 12.90 6.53
N ARG A 186 -5.83 12.88 6.54
CA ARG A 186 -6.60 12.01 5.66
C ARG A 186 -6.54 12.51 4.21
N LEU A 187 -6.13 11.66 3.30
CA LEU A 187 -5.87 11.98 1.90
C LEU A 187 -7.04 11.54 0.99
N ALA A 188 -8.20 12.17 1.17
CA ALA A 188 -9.43 11.80 0.46
C ALA A 188 -9.30 11.86 -1.08
N ALA A 189 -8.38 12.66 -1.61
CA ALA A 189 -8.13 12.74 -3.05
C ALA A 189 -7.43 11.50 -3.62
N MET A 190 -6.83 10.65 -2.78
CA MET A 190 -6.24 9.37 -3.17
C MET A 190 -7.26 8.25 -3.35
N GLY A 191 -8.53 8.52 -3.09
CA GLY A 191 -9.61 7.56 -3.26
C GLY A 191 -10.16 7.01 -1.95
N GLN A 192 -11.34 6.42 -2.05
CA GLN A 192 -11.98 5.66 -1.00
C GLN A 192 -12.23 4.24 -1.52
N PHE A 193 -11.44 3.30 -1.05
CA PHE A 193 -11.47 1.88 -1.39
C PHE A 193 -10.64 1.08 -0.38
N SER A 194 -10.58 -0.25 -0.52
CA SER A 194 -9.74 -1.12 0.33
C SER A 194 -8.27 -0.91 -0.02
N HIS A 195 -7.66 0.09 0.65
CA HIS A 195 -6.26 0.44 0.43
C HIS A 195 -5.33 -0.56 1.12
N GLU A 196 -4.48 -1.22 0.32
CA GLU A 196 -3.46 -2.13 0.85
C GLU A 196 -2.12 -1.40 1.00
N ALA A 197 -1.45 -1.08 -0.07
CA ALA A 197 -0.12 -0.47 -0.03
C ALA A 197 -0.01 0.79 -0.89
N ALA A 198 1.04 1.58 -0.60
CA ALA A 198 1.39 2.79 -1.33
C ALA A 198 2.87 2.84 -1.68
N ALA A 199 3.21 3.23 -2.92
CA ALA A 199 4.59 3.45 -3.34
C ALA A 199 4.77 4.83 -3.97
N VAL A 200 5.74 5.58 -3.47
CA VAL A 200 6.02 6.93 -3.96
C VAL A 200 7.10 6.90 -5.04
N ASP A 201 6.77 7.37 -6.23
CA ASP A 201 7.69 7.64 -7.34
C ASP A 201 8.05 9.13 -7.36
N PRO A 202 9.20 9.54 -6.82
CA PRO A 202 9.59 10.93 -6.79
C PRO A 202 10.01 11.46 -8.17
N VAL A 203 10.37 10.58 -9.11
CA VAL A 203 10.81 10.95 -10.45
C VAL A 203 9.60 11.17 -11.36
N GLY A 204 8.66 10.22 -11.35
CA GLY A 204 7.39 10.34 -12.09
C GLY A 204 6.37 11.25 -11.42
N LYS A 205 6.65 11.72 -10.19
CA LYS A 205 5.77 12.57 -9.38
C LYS A 205 4.38 11.94 -9.20
N ALA A 206 4.37 10.71 -8.72
CA ALA A 206 3.15 9.93 -8.54
C ALA A 206 3.22 9.04 -7.30
N ILE A 207 2.06 8.70 -6.75
CA ILE A 207 1.89 7.68 -5.73
C ILE A 207 1.06 6.55 -6.34
N TYR A 208 1.56 5.32 -6.27
CA TYR A 208 0.87 4.13 -6.74
C TYR A 208 0.22 3.42 -5.57
N LEU A 209 -0.98 2.89 -5.79
CA LEU A 209 -1.82 2.32 -4.74
C LEU A 209 -2.39 0.99 -5.21
N THR A 210 -2.36 0.00 -4.33
CA THR A 210 -3.01 -1.29 -4.53
C THR A 210 -4.36 -1.34 -3.81
N GLU A 211 -5.31 -2.11 -4.35
CA GLU A 211 -6.62 -2.38 -3.77
C GLU A 211 -6.75 -3.87 -3.54
N ASP A 212 -6.84 -4.29 -2.27
CA ASP A 212 -7.11 -5.70 -1.95
C ASP A 212 -8.60 -5.99 -2.05
N GLN A 213 -8.97 -6.47 -3.21
CA GLN A 213 -10.29 -6.99 -3.57
C GLN A 213 -10.13 -8.03 -4.68
N GLY A 214 -10.98 -9.05 -4.71
CA GLY A 214 -10.94 -10.09 -5.76
C GLY A 214 -11.11 -9.56 -7.18
N ASP A 215 -11.68 -8.37 -7.33
CA ASP A 215 -11.75 -7.61 -8.57
C ASP A 215 -11.06 -6.24 -8.45
N GLY A 216 -10.06 -6.15 -7.60
CA GLY A 216 -9.29 -4.94 -7.28
C GLY A 216 -8.69 -4.25 -8.50
N ALA A 217 -8.27 -3.03 -8.32
CA ALA A 217 -7.61 -2.25 -9.35
C ALA A 217 -6.24 -1.76 -8.88
N PHE A 218 -5.44 -1.29 -9.82
CA PHE A 218 -4.18 -0.62 -9.55
C PHE A 218 -4.30 0.85 -9.89
N TYR A 219 -3.98 1.71 -8.94
CA TYR A 219 -4.20 3.14 -9.07
C TYR A 219 -2.89 3.93 -9.08
N ARG A 220 -2.98 5.14 -9.61
CA ARG A 220 -1.95 6.14 -9.56
C ARG A 220 -2.56 7.49 -9.15
N PHE A 221 -2.04 8.07 -8.08
CA PHE A 221 -2.39 9.43 -7.68
C PHE A 221 -1.31 10.41 -8.13
N ARG A 222 -1.70 11.48 -8.80
CA ARG A 222 -0.81 12.55 -9.23
C ARG A 222 -1.16 13.85 -8.51
N PRO A 223 -0.35 14.29 -7.54
CA PRO A 223 -0.52 15.58 -6.90
C PRO A 223 -0.52 16.72 -7.93
N THR A 224 -1.44 17.65 -7.79
CA THR A 224 -1.49 18.83 -8.66
C THR A 224 -0.28 19.76 -8.44
N ILE A 225 0.26 19.76 -7.21
CA ILE A 225 1.41 20.56 -6.82
C ILE A 225 2.47 19.60 -6.25
N TRP A 226 3.56 19.49 -6.98
CA TRP A 226 4.77 18.78 -6.55
C TRP A 226 5.99 19.57 -7.00
N PRO A 227 6.52 20.46 -6.17
CA PRO A 227 7.74 21.22 -6.45
C PRO A 227 8.94 20.28 -6.67
N ASP A 228 9.95 20.75 -7.39
CA ASP A 228 11.14 19.93 -7.67
C ASP A 228 12.01 19.74 -6.43
N ASP A 229 12.04 20.73 -5.54
CA ASP A 229 12.91 20.77 -4.36
C ASP A 229 12.14 20.61 -3.04
N ASP A 230 10.85 20.22 -3.09
CA ASP A 230 10.02 20.11 -1.89
C ASP A 230 9.01 18.97 -2.02
N ARG A 231 8.36 18.64 -0.88
CA ARG A 231 7.32 17.62 -0.81
C ARG A 231 6.05 18.05 -1.57
N PRO A 232 5.29 17.09 -2.13
CA PRO A 232 4.02 17.38 -2.79
C PRO A 232 2.94 17.80 -1.80
N ASN A 233 1.91 18.49 -2.32
CA ASN A 233 0.64 18.60 -1.64
C ASN A 233 -0.23 17.37 -1.97
N LEU A 234 -0.33 16.43 -1.05
CA LEU A 234 -1.09 15.18 -1.23
C LEU A 234 -2.61 15.35 -1.06
N ALA A 235 -3.06 16.50 -0.54
CA ALA A 235 -4.49 16.77 -0.38
C ALA A 235 -5.19 17.09 -1.72
N LEU A 236 -4.44 17.43 -2.77
CA LEU A 236 -4.97 17.85 -4.07
C LEU A 236 -4.26 17.11 -5.20
N GLY A 237 -5.02 16.41 -6.02
CA GLY A 237 -4.47 15.67 -7.15
C GLY A 237 -5.54 14.97 -7.98
N VAL A 238 -5.07 14.17 -8.91
CA VAL A 238 -5.91 13.33 -9.78
C VAL A 238 -5.61 11.88 -9.48
N LEU A 239 -6.63 11.14 -9.08
CA LEU A 239 -6.59 9.69 -8.98
C LEU A 239 -6.86 9.10 -10.36
N GLU A 240 -6.04 8.17 -10.78
CA GLU A 240 -6.14 7.47 -12.06
C GLU A 240 -6.08 5.97 -11.83
N VAL A 241 -6.76 5.20 -12.69
CA VAL A 241 -6.74 3.74 -12.67
C VAL A 241 -6.03 3.19 -13.91
N ALA A 242 -5.34 2.08 -13.74
CA ALA A 242 -4.63 1.41 -14.81
C ALA A 242 -5.61 0.69 -15.78
N VAL A 243 -5.44 0.95 -17.07
CA VAL A 243 -6.02 0.19 -18.17
C VAL A 243 -4.89 -0.51 -18.89
N VAL A 244 -4.91 -1.82 -18.97
CA VAL A 244 -3.86 -2.62 -19.62
C VAL A 244 -4.40 -3.14 -20.95
N GLY A 245 -3.67 -2.90 -22.03
CA GLY A 245 -4.04 -3.39 -23.36
C GLY A 245 -4.00 -4.93 -23.43
N ASP A 246 -4.94 -5.50 -24.09
CA ASP A 246 -5.27 -6.88 -24.48
C ASP A 246 -6.68 -7.30 -24.01
N ASN A 247 -7.68 -6.51 -24.36
CA ASN A 247 -9.07 -6.86 -24.14
C ASN A 247 -9.42 -6.94 -22.64
N PRO A 248 -9.37 -5.79 -21.91
CA PRO A 248 -9.71 -5.78 -20.49
C PRO A 248 -11.17 -6.26 -20.31
N PRO A 249 -11.43 -7.04 -19.27
CA PRO A 249 -12.81 -7.39 -18.93
C PRO A 249 -13.60 -6.11 -18.67
N ILE A 250 -14.82 -6.02 -19.19
CA ILE A 250 -15.71 -4.90 -18.84
C ILE A 250 -16.15 -5.09 -17.40
N ARG A 251 -15.75 -4.16 -16.54
CA ARG A 251 -16.18 -4.13 -15.15
C ARG A 251 -17.59 -3.59 -15.03
N VAL A 252 -18.42 -4.28 -14.30
CA VAL A 252 -19.79 -3.88 -14.06
C VAL A 252 -20.04 -3.77 -12.57
N PRO A 253 -20.41 -2.58 -12.07
CA PRO A 253 -20.76 -2.42 -10.66
C PRO A 253 -21.96 -3.31 -10.32
N TYR A 254 -21.90 -3.96 -9.16
CA TYR A 254 -23.00 -4.80 -8.64
C TYR A 254 -23.37 -6.01 -9.51
N GLY A 255 -22.47 -6.52 -10.34
CA GLY A 255 -22.47 -7.78 -11.08
C GLY A 255 -23.84 -8.39 -11.40
N GLU A 256 -24.28 -9.33 -10.57
CA GLU A 256 -25.53 -10.06 -10.78
C GLU A 256 -26.79 -9.18 -10.64
N ALA A 257 -26.84 -8.25 -9.69
CA ALA A 257 -28.03 -7.44 -9.44
C ALA A 257 -28.36 -6.49 -10.62
N ILE A 258 -27.34 -5.97 -11.30
CA ILE A 258 -27.55 -5.15 -12.49
C ILE A 258 -27.90 -6.02 -13.69
N ARG A 259 -27.24 -7.16 -13.89
CA ARG A 259 -27.63 -8.11 -14.94
C ARG A 259 -29.08 -8.57 -14.78
N ASP A 260 -29.50 -8.84 -13.54
CA ASP A 260 -30.89 -9.20 -13.23
C ASP A 260 -31.86 -8.05 -13.53
N ALA A 261 -31.52 -6.81 -13.23
CA ALA A 261 -32.35 -5.65 -13.53
C ALA A 261 -32.45 -5.42 -15.04
N PHE A 262 -31.39 -5.60 -15.81
CA PHE A 262 -31.43 -5.54 -17.28
C PHE A 262 -32.24 -6.68 -17.86
N ALA A 263 -32.09 -7.90 -17.35
CA ALA A 263 -32.88 -9.05 -17.76
C ALA A 263 -34.41 -8.86 -17.48
N GLN A 264 -34.75 -8.29 -16.31
CA GLN A 264 -36.14 -7.93 -15.96
C GLN A 264 -36.67 -6.81 -16.85
N ALA A 265 -35.83 -5.90 -17.33
CA ALA A 265 -36.22 -4.86 -18.29
C ALA A 265 -36.28 -5.37 -19.73
N GLY A 266 -35.96 -6.64 -20.01
CA GLY A 266 -35.93 -7.23 -21.35
C GLY A 266 -34.79 -6.71 -22.22
N VAL A 267 -33.72 -6.18 -21.60
CA VAL A 267 -32.50 -5.68 -22.27
C VAL A 267 -31.41 -6.71 -22.06
N ASP A 268 -30.77 -7.14 -23.16
CA ASP A 268 -29.57 -7.98 -23.06
C ASP A 268 -28.41 -7.13 -22.54
N PHE A 269 -27.85 -7.53 -21.43
CA PHE A 269 -26.72 -6.80 -20.82
C PHE A 269 -25.49 -6.82 -21.73
N ASP A 270 -25.29 -7.88 -22.50
CA ASP A 270 -24.16 -8.02 -23.42
C ASP A 270 -24.31 -7.10 -24.66
N ASP A 271 -25.52 -6.58 -24.91
CA ASP A 271 -25.81 -5.55 -25.93
C ASP A 271 -25.63 -4.11 -25.37
N PHE A 272 -25.35 -3.95 -24.07
CA PHE A 272 -25.14 -2.65 -23.46
C PHE A 272 -23.77 -2.11 -23.87
N ASP A 273 -23.80 -1.02 -24.65
CA ASP A 273 -22.56 -0.29 -25.01
C ASP A 273 -22.26 0.79 -23.96
N PRO A 274 -21.31 0.55 -23.05
CA PRO A 274 -20.92 1.54 -22.05
C PRO A 274 -20.14 2.72 -22.65
N THR A 275 -19.66 2.61 -23.89
CA THR A 275 -18.81 3.63 -24.54
C THR A 275 -19.55 4.93 -24.79
N GLY A 276 -20.88 4.87 -24.99
CA GLY A 276 -21.72 6.04 -25.13
C GLY A 276 -21.84 6.90 -23.88
N ILE A 277 -21.55 6.33 -22.69
CA ILE A 277 -21.56 7.04 -21.40
C ILE A 277 -20.13 7.45 -20.99
N LEU A 278 -19.11 6.73 -21.42
CA LEU A 278 -17.76 6.77 -20.89
C LEU A 278 -16.71 7.35 -21.84
N GLY A 279 -17.10 7.74 -23.05
CA GLY A 279 -16.20 8.23 -24.10
C GLY A 279 -15.47 7.11 -24.85
N GLU A 280 -14.75 7.49 -25.91
CA GLU A 280 -14.03 6.54 -26.75
C GLU A 280 -13.03 5.71 -25.93
N VAL A 281 -13.18 4.39 -25.97
CA VAL A 281 -12.14 3.45 -25.53
C VAL A 281 -11.03 3.50 -26.56
N THR A 282 -9.97 4.26 -26.27
CA THR A 282 -8.77 4.21 -27.11
C THR A 282 -8.14 2.82 -26.95
N GLU A 283 -8.00 2.09 -28.06
CA GLU A 283 -7.26 0.84 -28.10
C GLU A 283 -5.86 1.07 -27.51
N THR A 284 -5.49 0.26 -26.54
CA THR A 284 -4.13 0.23 -25.99
C THR A 284 -3.37 -0.93 -26.62
N GLU A 285 -2.14 -0.68 -27.00
CA GLU A 285 -1.27 -1.75 -27.50
C GLU A 285 -1.00 -2.80 -26.41
N PRO A 286 -0.85 -4.07 -26.77
CA PRO A 286 -0.56 -5.13 -25.81
C PRO A 286 0.62 -4.81 -24.88
N GLY A 287 0.41 -4.94 -23.58
CA GLY A 287 1.43 -4.68 -22.56
C GLY A 287 1.68 -3.19 -22.26
N GLN A 288 0.94 -2.29 -22.86
CA GLN A 288 0.92 -0.87 -22.46
C GLN A 288 -0.07 -0.63 -21.35
N VAL A 289 0.29 0.25 -20.43
CA VAL A 289 -0.60 0.77 -19.39
C VAL A 289 -1.01 2.18 -19.77
N VAL A 290 -2.32 2.40 -19.86
CA VAL A 290 -2.93 3.72 -19.99
C VAL A 290 -3.62 4.06 -18.68
N TRP A 291 -3.46 5.28 -18.21
CA TRP A 291 -4.06 5.77 -17.00
C TRP A 291 -5.32 6.57 -17.32
N ARG A 292 -6.42 6.24 -16.65
CA ARG A 292 -7.71 6.92 -16.81
C ARG A 292 -8.12 7.59 -15.49
N PRO A 293 -8.54 8.87 -15.53
CA PRO A 293 -8.92 9.56 -14.31
C PRO A 293 -10.20 8.97 -13.70
N ILE A 294 -10.19 8.86 -12.37
CA ILE A 294 -11.38 8.59 -11.56
C ILE A 294 -12.11 9.91 -11.33
N LEU A 295 -13.37 9.97 -11.72
CA LEU A 295 -14.17 11.20 -11.67
C LEU A 295 -14.57 11.56 -10.24
N ASN A 296 -14.90 10.55 -9.43
CA ASN A 296 -15.25 10.75 -8.03
C ASN A 296 -14.39 9.83 -7.14
N PRO A 297 -13.28 10.32 -6.59
CA PRO A 297 -12.42 9.52 -5.74
C PRO A 297 -13.08 9.07 -4.43
N LEU A 298 -14.20 9.66 -4.01
CA LEU A 298 -14.97 9.17 -2.85
C LEU A 298 -15.79 7.91 -3.13
N GLY A 299 -15.75 7.38 -4.36
CA GLY A 299 -16.40 6.11 -4.69
C GLY A 299 -17.94 6.11 -4.57
N LEU A 300 -18.58 7.28 -4.64
CA LEU A 300 -20.02 7.40 -4.48
C LEU A 300 -20.68 8.03 -5.72
N PRO A 301 -21.77 7.51 -6.25
CA PRO A 301 -22.44 6.24 -5.87
C PRO A 301 -21.78 4.99 -6.46
N ILE A 302 -20.68 5.14 -7.22
CA ILE A 302 -19.98 4.06 -7.92
C ILE A 302 -18.56 4.00 -7.38
N GLU A 303 -18.17 2.84 -6.88
CA GLU A 303 -16.82 2.58 -6.37
C GLU A 303 -15.72 2.92 -7.40
N CYS A 304 -14.55 3.32 -6.93
CA CYS A 304 -13.46 3.80 -7.78
C CYS A 304 -13.14 2.82 -8.92
N ARG A 305 -13.04 1.51 -8.61
CA ARG A 305 -12.69 0.45 -9.57
C ARG A 305 -13.70 0.26 -10.71
N TYR A 306 -14.95 0.71 -10.54
CA TYR A 306 -16.02 0.59 -11.55
C TYR A 306 -16.26 1.87 -12.35
N GLN A 307 -15.65 3.01 -11.98
CA GLN A 307 -15.85 4.27 -12.71
C GLN A 307 -15.16 4.27 -14.08
N VAL A 308 -14.23 3.35 -14.30
CA VAL A 308 -13.61 3.11 -15.61
C VAL A 308 -13.82 1.64 -15.98
N PRO A 309 -14.84 1.30 -16.77
CA PRO A 309 -15.19 -0.09 -17.07
C PRO A 309 -14.08 -0.93 -17.72
N THR A 310 -13.14 -0.27 -18.37
CA THR A 310 -11.98 -0.92 -18.99
C THR A 310 -10.75 -0.99 -18.07
N ALA A 311 -10.90 -0.63 -16.79
CA ALA A 311 -9.82 -0.77 -15.82
C ALA A 311 -9.38 -2.23 -15.69
N ALA A 312 -8.08 -2.46 -15.64
CA ALA A 312 -7.53 -3.79 -15.47
C ALA A 312 -7.90 -4.38 -14.10
N VAL A 313 -8.19 -5.68 -14.07
CA VAL A 313 -8.42 -6.42 -12.84
C VAL A 313 -7.09 -6.93 -12.31
N PHE A 314 -6.85 -6.69 -11.03
CA PHE A 314 -5.76 -7.26 -10.26
C PHE A 314 -6.38 -7.91 -9.03
N ASP A 315 -6.38 -9.25 -8.99
CA ASP A 315 -7.02 -10.04 -7.95
C ASP A 315 -6.18 -10.01 -6.66
N GLY A 316 -6.69 -9.31 -5.64
CA GLY A 316 -5.98 -9.17 -4.37
C GLY A 316 -4.69 -8.36 -4.51
N GLY A 317 -4.80 -7.05 -4.75
CA GLY A 317 -3.62 -6.18 -4.85
C GLY A 317 -2.97 -5.98 -3.49
N GLU A 318 -1.76 -6.49 -3.31
CA GLU A 318 -0.98 -6.55 -2.09
C GLU A 318 0.13 -5.49 -2.04
N GLY A 319 1.31 -5.85 -1.57
CA GLY A 319 2.47 -4.97 -1.42
C GLY A 319 2.82 -4.17 -2.67
N CYS A 320 3.26 -2.93 -2.48
CA CYS A 320 3.67 -2.02 -3.54
C CYS A 320 5.02 -1.37 -3.21
N TRP A 321 5.93 -1.33 -4.16
CA TRP A 321 7.27 -0.79 -3.96
C TRP A 321 7.79 -0.05 -5.19
N TYR A 322 8.47 1.09 -4.96
CA TYR A 322 9.18 1.84 -6.00
C TYR A 322 10.69 1.67 -5.85
N ASP A 323 11.38 1.32 -6.94
CA ASP A 323 12.84 1.35 -7.00
C ASP A 323 13.32 1.74 -8.41
N SER A 324 14.18 2.74 -8.46
CA SER A 324 14.96 3.09 -9.65
C SER A 324 14.13 3.27 -10.94
N GLY A 325 12.97 3.90 -10.84
CA GLY A 325 12.07 4.18 -11.97
C GLY A 325 11.10 3.05 -12.31
N LEU A 326 11.04 2.02 -11.48
CA LEU A 326 10.08 0.92 -11.61
C LEU A 326 9.20 0.82 -10.38
N VAL A 327 7.96 0.48 -10.61
CA VAL A 327 7.00 0.15 -9.56
C VAL A 327 6.74 -1.35 -9.60
N TYR A 328 6.84 -1.97 -8.46
CA TYR A 328 6.57 -3.39 -8.24
C TYR A 328 5.36 -3.51 -7.33
N PHE A 329 4.45 -4.38 -7.66
CA PHE A 329 3.36 -4.76 -6.77
C PHE A 329 3.04 -6.24 -6.93
N THR A 330 2.35 -6.80 -5.96
CA THR A 330 1.91 -8.19 -5.92
C THR A 330 0.38 -8.26 -5.89
N CYS A 331 -0.14 -9.38 -6.35
CA CYS A 331 -1.56 -9.73 -6.30
C CYS A 331 -1.70 -11.26 -6.43
#